data_af96e25e76dbdfaabbee913ae13700be
#
_entry.id   af96e25e76dbdfaabbee913ae13700be
#
_cell.length_a   1.000
_cell.length_b   1.000
_cell.length_c   1.000
_cell.angle_alpha   90.00
_cell.angle_beta   90.00
_cell.angle_gamma   90.00
#
_symmetry.space_group_name_H-M   'P 1'
#
loop_
_entity.id
_entity.type
_entity.pdbx_description
1 polymer ?
#
loop_
_entity_poly.entity_id
_entity_poly.type
_entity_poly.pdbx_seq_one_letter_code
_entity_poly.pdbx_strand_id
1 'polypeptide(L)'
;MKLRYLASILGALCSLLHAHAQPLPARQTTLPGTYRISAGTQLSYETPLAPLAGYLREYINVGKASDSMSADDAIVLTTDPTLGREAYTLAVKPQRIEITGGDYGGVFNGIQALLRLLPPEVYAKACPLPVEVACTRIDDAPRFAYRGMMLDVARVKRYIDLLSYHGINKLHLHLSDDEGWRIEIRSHPELTEIGGFRGGDSPVRPVYGKWDEKYGGFYTQDEMRGLIRYAAVRNIEIIPEIDLPGHSRNIASVHPEIRCNYPPDTLSTNGYDYRSAWCVAREENYALLADILGELCTLFPSEYIHVGGDEVDMTQWKRCPDCQALMRQRGMADPHQLEDLFMQRMAAILGANGKRPAVWNEAVATGDLAHDSRVYGWQSVKACLDA
;
A
#
# COMPACT_ATOMS: atom_id res chain seq x y z
N MET A 1 -14.66 -42.80 31.36
CA MET A 1 -15.74 -41.85 30.94
C MET A 1 -15.38 -40.39 31.15
N LYS A 2 -14.68 -39.98 32.20
CA LYS A 2 -14.34 -38.58 32.50
C LYS A 2 -13.32 -37.92 31.53
N LEU A 3 -12.40 -38.66 30.92
CA LEU A 3 -11.39 -38.12 30.00
C LEU A 3 -11.96 -37.70 28.61
N ARG A 4 -13.00 -38.36 28.15
CA ARG A 4 -13.64 -38.01 26.84
C ARG A 4 -14.46 -36.75 26.90
N TYR A 5 -15.04 -36.40 28.06
CA TYR A 5 -15.76 -35.12 28.24
C TYR A 5 -14.82 -33.91 28.36
N LEU A 6 -13.62 -34.08 28.95
CA LEU A 6 -12.63 -32.99 29.00
C LEU A 6 -12.10 -32.66 27.61
N ALA A 7 -11.83 -33.67 26.76
CA ALA A 7 -11.36 -33.42 25.39
C ALA A 7 -12.42 -32.73 24.52
N SER A 8 -13.71 -33.06 24.72
CA SER A 8 -14.81 -32.38 23.99
C SER A 8 -15.03 -30.93 24.46
N ILE A 9 -14.84 -30.64 25.75
CA ILE A 9 -14.94 -29.27 26.29
C ILE A 9 -13.71 -28.43 25.88
N LEU A 10 -12.49 -28.98 25.87
CA LEU A 10 -11.30 -28.31 25.35
C LEU A 10 -11.43 -28.04 23.84
N GLY A 11 -11.95 -28.98 23.06
CA GLY A 11 -12.21 -28.79 21.64
C GLY A 11 -13.24 -27.69 21.35
N ALA A 12 -14.29 -27.60 22.16
CA ALA A 12 -15.30 -26.54 22.04
C ALA A 12 -14.78 -25.17 22.51
N LEU A 13 -13.92 -25.12 23.54
CA LEU A 13 -13.26 -23.89 23.97
C LEU A 13 -12.21 -23.41 22.96
N CYS A 14 -11.44 -24.33 22.34
CA CYS A 14 -10.50 -23.97 21.27
C CYS A 14 -11.22 -23.42 20.03
N SER A 15 -12.38 -23.95 19.66
CA SER A 15 -13.16 -23.40 18.52
C SER A 15 -13.76 -22.02 18.82
N LEU A 16 -14.08 -21.71 20.08
CA LEU A 16 -14.52 -20.37 20.50
C LEU A 16 -13.39 -19.34 20.54
N LEU A 17 -12.15 -19.75 20.80
CA LEU A 17 -10.99 -18.85 20.83
C LEU A 17 -10.46 -18.49 19.42
N HIS A 18 -10.78 -19.29 18.38
CA HIS A 18 -10.39 -18.97 16.99
C HIS A 18 -11.31 -17.97 16.31
N ALA A 19 -12.46 -17.65 16.89
CA ALA A 19 -13.45 -16.75 16.30
C ALA A 19 -13.07 -15.26 16.35
N HIS A 20 -12.04 -14.86 17.12
CA HIS A 20 -11.71 -13.45 17.35
C HIS A 20 -10.58 -12.88 16.50
N ALA A 21 -9.92 -13.67 15.68
CA ALA A 21 -8.82 -13.20 14.81
C ALA A 21 -9.28 -12.80 13.39
N GLN A 22 -10.55 -12.95 13.05
CA GLN A 22 -11.08 -12.63 11.73
C GLN A 22 -11.93 -11.35 11.79
N PRO A 23 -11.94 -10.53 10.72
CA PRO A 23 -12.89 -9.42 10.61
C PRO A 23 -14.32 -9.95 10.73
N LEU A 24 -15.07 -9.50 11.74
CA LEU A 24 -16.46 -9.87 11.92
C LEU A 24 -17.35 -8.98 11.02
N PRO A 25 -18.32 -9.57 10.29
CA PRO A 25 -19.25 -8.80 9.48
C PRO A 25 -20.20 -8.00 10.36
N ALA A 26 -20.70 -6.86 9.86
CA ALA A 26 -21.65 -6.02 10.54
C ALA A 26 -22.96 -6.76 10.86
N ARG A 27 -23.39 -7.65 9.96
CA ARG A 27 -24.58 -8.49 10.15
C ARG A 27 -24.39 -9.86 9.52
N GLN A 28 -24.64 -10.90 10.32
CA GLN A 28 -24.70 -12.29 9.85
C GLN A 28 -25.94 -12.99 10.39
N THR A 29 -26.66 -13.70 9.51
CA THR A 29 -27.89 -14.45 9.87
C THR A 29 -27.73 -15.89 9.38
N THR A 30 -27.82 -16.86 10.28
CA THR A 30 -27.85 -18.28 9.92
C THR A 30 -29.17 -18.62 9.25
N LEU A 31 -29.10 -19.36 8.15
CA LEU A 31 -30.24 -19.89 7.41
C LEU A 31 -30.27 -21.42 7.52
N PRO A 32 -31.44 -22.06 7.36
CA PRO A 32 -31.52 -23.52 7.41
C PRO A 32 -30.88 -24.16 6.18
N GLY A 33 -30.18 -25.31 6.40
CA GLY A 33 -29.56 -26.10 5.35
C GLY A 33 -28.08 -25.83 5.13
N THR A 34 -27.54 -26.53 4.14
CA THR A 34 -26.13 -26.42 3.66
C THR A 34 -26.14 -26.36 2.14
N TYR A 35 -25.10 -25.76 1.57
CA TYR A 35 -24.77 -25.80 0.16
C TYR A 35 -23.49 -26.61 -0.05
N ARG A 36 -23.50 -27.50 -1.03
CA ARG A 36 -22.36 -28.35 -1.35
C ARG A 36 -21.61 -27.82 -2.56
N ILE A 37 -20.46 -27.21 -2.34
CA ILE A 37 -19.55 -26.81 -3.42
C ILE A 37 -18.85 -28.08 -3.94
N SER A 38 -18.90 -28.30 -5.23
CA SER A 38 -18.27 -29.43 -5.92
C SER A 38 -17.46 -28.96 -7.12
N ALA A 39 -16.70 -29.88 -7.73
CA ALA A 39 -16.02 -29.59 -8.99
C ALA A 39 -16.98 -29.27 -10.16
N GLY A 40 -18.25 -29.65 -10.06
CA GLY A 40 -19.30 -29.36 -11.02
C GLY A 40 -20.00 -28.02 -10.78
N THR A 41 -19.86 -27.43 -9.59
CA THR A 41 -20.45 -26.13 -9.26
C THR A 41 -19.97 -25.07 -10.26
N GLN A 42 -20.90 -24.39 -10.91
CA GLN A 42 -20.61 -23.37 -11.92
C GLN A 42 -20.18 -22.05 -11.24
N LEU A 43 -19.40 -21.24 -11.95
CA LEU A 43 -19.08 -19.89 -11.53
C LEU A 43 -19.63 -18.91 -12.58
N SER A 44 -20.65 -18.16 -12.21
CA SER A 44 -21.31 -17.15 -13.06
C SER A 44 -20.94 -15.74 -12.59
N TYR A 45 -20.72 -14.82 -13.53
CA TYR A 45 -20.29 -13.46 -13.17
C TYR A 45 -20.65 -12.44 -14.23
N GLU A 46 -20.83 -11.19 -13.86
CA GLU A 46 -20.88 -10.09 -14.80
C GLU A 46 -19.51 -9.86 -15.45
N THR A 47 -19.44 -9.56 -16.74
CA THR A 47 -18.19 -9.43 -17.52
C THR A 47 -17.09 -8.60 -16.84
N PRO A 48 -17.38 -7.44 -16.20
CA PRO A 48 -16.34 -6.67 -15.48
C PRO A 48 -15.72 -7.40 -14.29
N LEU A 49 -16.39 -8.44 -13.76
CA LEU A 49 -15.94 -9.23 -12.61
C LEU A 49 -15.09 -10.47 -13.00
N ALA A 50 -14.77 -10.65 -14.29
CA ALA A 50 -13.94 -11.76 -14.77
C ALA A 50 -12.63 -11.94 -14.00
N PRO A 51 -11.88 -10.89 -13.60
CA PRO A 51 -10.67 -11.04 -12.78
C PRO A 51 -10.96 -11.64 -11.41
N LEU A 52 -12.11 -11.29 -10.78
CA LEU A 52 -12.54 -11.83 -9.49
C LEU A 52 -12.96 -13.30 -9.60
N ALA A 53 -13.62 -13.68 -10.69
CA ALA A 53 -13.91 -15.08 -10.98
C ALA A 53 -12.61 -15.88 -11.11
N GLY A 54 -11.60 -15.36 -11.80
CA GLY A 54 -10.27 -15.93 -11.87
C GLY A 54 -9.61 -16.05 -10.49
N TYR A 55 -9.67 -14.99 -9.69
CA TYR A 55 -9.16 -14.99 -8.31
C TYR A 55 -9.82 -16.06 -7.44
N LEU A 56 -11.16 -16.17 -7.44
CA LEU A 56 -11.87 -17.17 -6.66
C LEU A 56 -11.45 -18.59 -7.05
N ARG A 57 -11.26 -18.85 -8.35
CA ARG A 57 -10.79 -20.15 -8.86
C ARG A 57 -9.36 -20.53 -8.45
N GLU A 58 -8.53 -19.55 -8.07
CA GLU A 58 -7.22 -19.87 -7.48
C GLU A 58 -7.34 -20.60 -6.14
N TYR A 59 -8.44 -20.39 -5.41
CA TYR A 59 -8.68 -20.95 -4.07
C TYR A 59 -9.62 -22.16 -4.09
N ILE A 60 -10.61 -22.16 -4.99
CA ILE A 60 -11.62 -23.21 -5.08
C ILE A 60 -11.66 -23.72 -6.52
N ASN A 61 -11.33 -24.99 -6.73
CA ASN A 61 -11.33 -25.60 -8.07
C ASN A 61 -12.76 -25.98 -8.51
N VAL A 62 -13.63 -24.98 -8.66
CA VAL A 62 -14.99 -25.11 -9.20
C VAL A 62 -15.00 -25.20 -10.73
N GLY A 63 -16.12 -25.59 -11.30
CA GLY A 63 -16.33 -25.79 -12.72
C GLY A 63 -16.03 -24.57 -13.58
N LYS A 64 -16.43 -24.63 -14.85
CA LYS A 64 -16.11 -23.56 -15.83
C LYS A 64 -16.77 -22.23 -15.42
N ALA A 65 -15.97 -21.18 -15.43
CA ALA A 65 -16.47 -19.82 -15.26
C ALA A 65 -17.16 -19.32 -16.56
N SER A 66 -18.29 -18.66 -16.44
CA SER A 66 -19.08 -18.13 -17.55
C SER A 66 -19.71 -16.77 -17.18
N ASP A 67 -19.80 -15.88 -18.15
CA ASP A 67 -20.57 -14.63 -18.07
C ASP A 67 -22.08 -14.84 -18.29
N SER A 68 -22.53 -16.08 -18.54
CA SER A 68 -23.93 -16.41 -18.56
C SER A 68 -24.44 -16.70 -17.16
N MET A 69 -25.55 -16.06 -16.77
CA MET A 69 -26.14 -16.24 -15.44
C MET A 69 -26.80 -17.62 -15.34
N SER A 70 -26.22 -18.51 -14.51
CA SER A 70 -26.79 -19.83 -14.22
C SER A 70 -27.83 -19.75 -13.10
N ALA A 71 -28.88 -20.56 -13.18
CA ALA A 71 -29.97 -20.57 -12.20
C ALA A 71 -29.64 -21.35 -10.93
N ASP A 72 -29.10 -22.58 -11.06
CA ASP A 72 -28.86 -23.49 -9.96
C ASP A 72 -27.42 -24.06 -9.99
N ASP A 73 -26.95 -24.61 -8.85
CA ASP A 73 -25.62 -25.16 -8.60
C ASP A 73 -24.50 -24.23 -9.06
N ALA A 74 -24.57 -22.97 -8.64
CA ALA A 74 -23.63 -21.94 -9.04
C ALA A 74 -23.19 -21.03 -7.88
N ILE A 75 -21.99 -20.48 -8.02
CA ILE A 75 -21.54 -19.27 -7.33
C ILE A 75 -21.73 -18.12 -8.30
N VAL A 76 -22.48 -17.10 -7.89
CA VAL A 76 -22.88 -15.97 -8.76
C VAL A 76 -22.28 -14.68 -8.24
N LEU A 77 -21.56 -13.94 -9.10
CA LEU A 77 -20.95 -12.66 -8.79
C LEU A 77 -21.66 -11.53 -9.56
N THR A 78 -22.22 -10.57 -8.83
CA THR A 78 -22.99 -9.44 -9.43
C THR A 78 -22.64 -8.13 -8.74
N THR A 79 -23.02 -7.03 -9.37
CA THR A 79 -22.94 -5.69 -8.80
C THR A 79 -24.33 -5.08 -8.61
N ASP A 80 -24.49 -4.33 -7.51
CA ASP A 80 -25.66 -3.49 -7.24
C ASP A 80 -25.18 -2.16 -6.60
N PRO A 81 -25.06 -1.09 -7.40
CA PRO A 81 -24.56 0.20 -6.91
C PRO A 81 -25.36 0.80 -5.75
N THR A 82 -26.58 0.31 -5.50
CA THR A 82 -27.40 0.79 -4.36
C THR A 82 -26.86 0.37 -2.99
N LEU A 83 -25.98 -0.65 -2.94
CA LEU A 83 -25.33 -1.09 -1.70
C LEU A 83 -24.25 -0.12 -1.19
N GLY A 84 -23.75 0.75 -2.06
CA GLY A 84 -22.66 1.65 -1.72
C GLY A 84 -21.26 1.03 -1.91
N ARG A 85 -20.25 1.90 -1.83
CA ARG A 85 -18.87 1.52 -2.13
C ARG A 85 -18.35 0.43 -1.21
N GLU A 86 -17.74 -0.61 -1.79
CA GLU A 86 -17.14 -1.77 -1.11
C GLU A 86 -18.09 -2.55 -0.18
N ALA A 87 -19.38 -2.18 -0.11
CA ALA A 87 -20.40 -2.94 0.60
C ALA A 87 -20.78 -4.22 -0.18
N TYR A 88 -21.21 -5.26 0.54
CA TYR A 88 -21.61 -6.51 -0.09
C TYR A 88 -22.71 -7.24 0.67
N THR A 89 -23.42 -8.08 -0.07
CA THR A 89 -24.25 -9.16 0.45
C THR A 89 -23.69 -10.49 -0.02
N LEU A 90 -23.45 -11.43 0.90
CA LEU A 90 -23.20 -12.84 0.61
C LEU A 90 -24.40 -13.65 1.09
N ALA A 91 -25.03 -14.39 0.18
CA ALA A 91 -26.13 -15.31 0.50
C ALA A 91 -25.77 -16.74 0.08
N VAL A 92 -25.52 -17.60 1.05
CA VAL A 92 -25.38 -19.06 0.85
C VAL A 92 -26.76 -19.68 1.02
N LYS A 93 -27.34 -20.17 -0.07
CA LYS A 93 -28.65 -20.82 -0.14
C LYS A 93 -28.48 -22.31 -0.49
N PRO A 94 -29.48 -23.18 -0.24
CA PRO A 94 -29.33 -24.59 -0.56
C PRO A 94 -29.06 -24.91 -2.03
N GLN A 95 -29.42 -24.01 -2.97
CA GLN A 95 -29.28 -24.22 -4.40
C GLN A 95 -28.09 -23.47 -5.01
N ARG A 96 -27.60 -22.39 -4.38
CA ARG A 96 -26.53 -21.55 -4.92
C ARG A 96 -25.96 -20.59 -3.90
N ILE A 97 -24.80 -20.02 -4.23
CA ILE A 97 -24.17 -18.91 -3.51
C ILE A 97 -24.28 -17.66 -4.35
N GLU A 98 -24.75 -16.56 -3.77
CA GLU A 98 -24.84 -15.24 -4.40
C GLU A 98 -23.93 -14.26 -3.66
N ILE A 99 -23.08 -13.56 -4.41
CA ILE A 99 -22.23 -12.47 -3.92
C ILE A 99 -22.58 -11.24 -4.74
N THR A 100 -23.18 -10.25 -4.09
CA THR A 100 -23.53 -8.97 -4.71
C THR A 100 -22.74 -7.86 -4.01
N GLY A 101 -21.94 -7.11 -4.76
CA GLY A 101 -21.20 -5.96 -4.24
C GLY A 101 -21.75 -4.63 -4.76
N GLY A 102 -21.55 -3.54 -3.99
CA GLY A 102 -21.84 -2.20 -4.45
C GLY A 102 -20.96 -1.76 -5.61
N ASP A 103 -19.80 -2.37 -5.72
CA ASP A 103 -18.80 -2.19 -6.76
C ASP A 103 -17.87 -3.43 -6.81
N TYR A 104 -16.81 -3.35 -7.63
CA TYR A 104 -15.77 -4.39 -7.72
C TYR A 104 -15.19 -4.76 -6.34
N GLY A 105 -14.89 -3.77 -5.50
CA GLY A 105 -14.36 -3.96 -4.15
C GLY A 105 -15.35 -4.66 -3.23
N GLY A 106 -16.63 -4.36 -3.35
CA GLY A 106 -17.70 -5.04 -2.61
C GLY A 106 -17.80 -6.52 -2.97
N VAL A 107 -17.75 -6.87 -4.26
CA VAL A 107 -17.71 -8.28 -4.70
C VAL A 107 -16.46 -8.99 -4.17
N PHE A 108 -15.29 -8.32 -4.22
CA PHE A 108 -14.06 -8.86 -3.66
C PHE A 108 -14.20 -9.15 -2.15
N ASN A 109 -14.74 -8.21 -1.39
CA ASN A 109 -14.99 -8.39 0.05
C ASN A 109 -15.96 -9.55 0.32
N GLY A 110 -17.00 -9.71 -0.50
CA GLY A 110 -17.91 -10.85 -0.43
C GLY A 110 -17.23 -12.18 -0.74
N ILE A 111 -16.29 -12.23 -1.68
CA ILE A 111 -15.45 -13.40 -1.95
C ILE A 111 -14.59 -13.72 -0.72
N GLN A 112 -13.94 -12.71 -0.10
CA GLN A 112 -13.20 -12.92 1.14
C GLN A 112 -14.08 -13.47 2.27
N ALA A 113 -15.32 -13.01 2.37
CA ALA A 113 -16.29 -13.53 3.33
C ALA A 113 -16.62 -15.01 3.04
N LEU A 114 -16.84 -15.40 1.78
CA LEU A 114 -17.05 -16.79 1.39
C LEU A 114 -15.82 -17.65 1.75
N LEU A 115 -14.61 -17.23 1.39
CA LEU A 115 -13.39 -17.99 1.68
C LEU A 115 -13.20 -18.23 3.19
N ARG A 116 -13.60 -17.28 4.04
CA ARG A 116 -13.57 -17.44 5.51
C ARG A 116 -14.59 -18.44 6.06
N LEU A 117 -15.64 -18.75 5.32
CA LEU A 117 -16.60 -19.80 5.70
C LEU A 117 -16.12 -21.22 5.35
N LEU A 118 -15.06 -21.33 4.55
CA LEU A 118 -14.48 -22.59 4.10
C LEU A 118 -13.39 -23.09 5.05
N PRO A 119 -12.99 -24.37 4.96
CA PRO A 119 -11.88 -24.91 5.73
C PRO A 119 -10.58 -24.14 5.48
N PRO A 120 -9.68 -24.01 6.49
CA PRO A 120 -8.44 -23.23 6.37
C PRO A 120 -7.52 -23.65 5.22
N GLU A 121 -7.63 -24.90 4.75
CA GLU A 121 -6.89 -25.44 3.61
C GLU A 121 -7.13 -24.67 2.31
N VAL A 122 -8.25 -23.93 2.22
CA VAL A 122 -8.54 -23.06 1.08
C VAL A 122 -7.42 -22.04 0.84
N TYR A 123 -6.81 -21.52 1.91
CA TYR A 123 -5.73 -20.53 1.79
C TYR A 123 -4.40 -21.13 1.34
N ALA A 124 -4.23 -22.45 1.44
CA ALA A 124 -3.13 -23.17 0.81
C ALA A 124 -3.40 -23.50 -0.67
N LYS A 125 -4.54 -23.00 -1.24
CA LYS A 125 -5.03 -23.35 -2.60
C LYS A 125 -5.24 -24.86 -2.79
N ALA A 126 -5.61 -25.54 -1.72
CA ALA A 126 -5.81 -26.98 -1.64
C ALA A 126 -7.17 -27.32 -1.01
N CYS A 127 -8.20 -26.51 -1.28
CA CYS A 127 -9.54 -26.76 -0.75
C CYS A 127 -10.06 -28.12 -1.25
N PRO A 128 -10.30 -29.09 -0.35
CA PRO A 128 -10.83 -30.38 -0.75
C PRO A 128 -12.28 -30.23 -1.22
N LEU A 129 -12.57 -30.66 -2.44
CA LEU A 129 -13.93 -30.74 -2.95
C LEU A 129 -14.43 -32.20 -2.93
N PRO A 130 -15.72 -32.42 -2.63
CA PRO A 130 -16.74 -31.44 -2.28
C PRO A 130 -16.60 -30.92 -0.85
N VAL A 131 -17.02 -29.64 -0.63
CA VAL A 131 -17.08 -29.02 0.69
C VAL A 131 -18.49 -28.50 0.96
N GLU A 132 -18.97 -28.67 2.20
CA GLU A 132 -20.27 -28.16 2.63
C GLU A 132 -20.11 -26.82 3.35
N VAL A 133 -20.97 -25.86 3.02
CA VAL A 133 -21.04 -24.55 3.62
C VAL A 133 -22.43 -24.36 4.23
N ALA A 134 -22.51 -24.00 5.50
CA ALA A 134 -23.78 -23.72 6.16
C ALA A 134 -24.48 -22.52 5.47
N CYS A 135 -25.78 -22.66 5.24
CA CYS A 135 -26.56 -21.55 4.68
C CYS A 135 -26.56 -20.36 5.62
N THR A 136 -26.24 -19.21 5.06
CA THR A 136 -26.11 -17.96 5.81
C THR A 136 -26.35 -16.75 4.91
N ARG A 137 -26.72 -15.63 5.49
CA ARG A 137 -26.70 -14.32 4.85
C ARG A 137 -25.77 -13.40 5.63
N ILE A 138 -24.86 -12.76 4.93
CA ILE A 138 -23.95 -11.73 5.46
C ILE A 138 -24.23 -10.45 4.68
N ASP A 139 -24.51 -9.37 5.41
CA ASP A 139 -24.58 -8.01 4.87
C ASP A 139 -23.51 -7.19 5.60
N ASP A 140 -22.55 -6.63 4.86
CA ASP A 140 -21.41 -5.93 5.44
C ASP A 140 -20.93 -4.78 4.54
N ALA A 141 -20.29 -3.79 5.18
CA ALA A 141 -19.66 -2.67 4.51
C ALA A 141 -18.45 -2.20 5.33
N PRO A 142 -17.35 -1.79 4.70
CA PRO A 142 -16.23 -1.22 5.40
C PRO A 142 -16.63 0.04 6.19
N ARG A 143 -16.23 0.11 7.46
CA ARG A 143 -16.47 1.28 8.30
C ARG A 143 -15.67 2.51 7.86
N PHE A 144 -14.47 2.29 7.31
CA PHE A 144 -13.57 3.33 6.83
C PHE A 144 -13.27 3.11 5.34
N ALA A 145 -13.33 4.19 4.56
CA ALA A 145 -12.99 4.15 3.13
C ALA A 145 -11.49 3.89 2.89
N TYR A 146 -10.62 4.44 3.75
CA TYR A 146 -9.19 4.23 3.73
C TYR A 146 -8.78 3.21 4.81
N ARG A 147 -8.16 2.11 4.40
CA ARG A 147 -7.62 1.07 5.28
C ARG A 147 -6.26 0.69 4.74
N GLY A 148 -5.22 1.37 5.21
CA GLY A 148 -3.88 1.30 4.67
C GLY A 148 -2.86 0.64 5.59
N MET A 149 -1.79 0.16 4.97
CA MET A 149 -0.58 -0.28 5.64
C MET A 149 0.61 0.18 4.82
N MET A 150 1.64 0.71 5.49
CA MET A 150 2.93 1.05 4.91
C MET A 150 3.90 -0.12 5.03
N LEU A 151 4.70 -0.34 3.99
CA LEU A 151 5.77 -1.34 3.97
C LEU A 151 7.01 -0.76 3.32
N ASP A 152 8.17 -1.03 3.90
CA ASP A 152 9.44 -1.11 3.19
C ASP A 152 9.56 -2.47 2.47
N VAL A 153 10.31 -2.50 1.40
CA VAL A 153 10.14 -3.45 0.30
C VAL A 153 10.80 -4.81 0.53
N ALA A 154 10.04 -5.85 0.93
CA ALA A 154 10.41 -7.25 0.68
C ALA A 154 9.18 -8.17 0.66
N ARG A 155 9.12 -9.10 -0.30
CA ARG A 155 8.06 -10.12 -0.43
C ARG A 155 6.63 -9.54 -0.51
N VAL A 156 6.45 -8.41 -1.17
CA VAL A 156 5.22 -7.60 -1.20
C VAL A 156 3.97 -8.40 -1.63
N LYS A 157 4.08 -9.35 -2.57
CA LYS A 157 2.91 -10.18 -2.98
C LYS A 157 2.29 -10.95 -1.80
N ARG A 158 3.12 -11.50 -0.90
CA ARG A 158 2.60 -12.19 0.28
C ARG A 158 1.86 -11.24 1.23
N TYR A 159 2.39 -10.02 1.39
CA TYR A 159 1.71 -9.00 2.19
C TYR A 159 0.40 -8.56 1.53
N ILE A 160 0.36 -8.39 0.21
CA ILE A 160 -0.87 -8.07 -0.52
C ILE A 160 -1.94 -9.16 -0.26
N ASP A 161 -1.59 -10.44 -0.27
CA ASP A 161 -2.53 -11.52 0.04
C ASP A 161 -3.05 -11.41 1.49
N LEU A 162 -2.17 -11.16 2.46
CA LEU A 162 -2.56 -10.98 3.87
C LEU A 162 -3.40 -9.71 4.08
N LEU A 163 -3.00 -8.60 3.49
CA LEU A 163 -3.73 -7.34 3.57
C LEU A 163 -5.15 -7.48 3.02
N SER A 164 -5.29 -8.15 1.87
CA SER A 164 -6.58 -8.40 1.25
C SER A 164 -7.49 -9.28 2.13
N TYR A 165 -6.93 -10.28 2.80
CA TYR A 165 -7.64 -11.12 3.76
C TYR A 165 -8.20 -10.29 4.93
N HIS A 166 -7.46 -9.29 5.38
CA HIS A 166 -7.85 -8.40 6.47
C HIS A 166 -8.69 -7.18 6.01
N GLY A 167 -9.05 -7.11 4.74
CA GLY A 167 -9.89 -6.02 4.20
C GLY A 167 -9.15 -4.68 4.06
N ILE A 168 -7.82 -4.70 4.04
CA ILE A 168 -6.98 -3.52 3.74
C ILE A 168 -7.06 -3.24 2.25
N ASN A 169 -7.24 -1.98 1.86
CA ASN A 169 -7.41 -1.58 0.47
C ASN A 169 -6.35 -0.59 -0.04
N LYS A 170 -5.39 -0.20 0.80
CA LYS A 170 -4.28 0.67 0.44
C LYS A 170 -2.97 0.06 0.90
N LEU A 171 -1.99 0.00 0.01
CA LEU A 171 -0.62 -0.36 0.31
C LEU A 171 0.27 0.83 0.01
N HIS A 172 0.79 1.46 1.04
CA HIS A 172 1.77 2.53 0.93
C HIS A 172 3.16 1.90 0.83
N LEU A 173 3.84 2.09 -0.30
CA LEU A 173 5.19 1.57 -0.55
C LEU A 173 6.21 2.68 -0.42
N HIS A 174 7.06 2.55 0.58
CA HIS A 174 8.23 3.40 0.81
C HIS A 174 9.35 2.96 -0.13
N LEU A 175 9.63 3.74 -1.17
CA LEU A 175 10.49 3.33 -2.29
C LEU A 175 11.85 4.05 -2.32
N SER A 176 12.06 5.04 -1.46
CA SER A 176 13.35 5.68 -1.23
C SER A 176 13.54 6.06 0.21
N ASP A 177 14.77 5.97 0.69
CA ASP A 177 15.18 6.38 2.01
C ASP A 177 16.71 6.57 2.02
N ASP A 178 17.30 6.92 3.14
CA ASP A 178 18.74 7.13 3.37
C ASP A 178 19.61 5.97 2.90
N GLU A 179 19.09 4.74 2.92
CA GLU A 179 19.85 3.53 2.63
C GLU A 179 19.48 2.83 1.32
N GLY A 180 18.60 3.38 0.51
CA GLY A 180 18.30 2.71 -0.73
C GLY A 180 17.24 3.37 -1.58
N TRP A 181 17.40 3.20 -2.88
CA TRP A 181 16.45 3.55 -3.92
C TRP A 181 15.84 2.27 -4.52
N ARG A 182 14.51 2.13 -4.50
CA ARG A 182 13.85 0.85 -4.73
C ARG A 182 12.98 0.77 -5.99
N ILE A 183 12.98 1.81 -6.82
CA ILE A 183 12.18 1.85 -8.06
C ILE A 183 13.01 2.34 -9.23
N GLU A 184 12.96 1.63 -10.36
CA GLU A 184 13.61 2.03 -11.60
C GLU A 184 13.05 3.36 -12.11
N ILE A 185 13.96 4.32 -12.36
CA ILE A 185 13.72 5.57 -13.08
C ILE A 185 14.56 5.50 -14.34
N ARG A 186 13.91 5.39 -15.50
CA ARG A 186 14.60 5.12 -16.77
C ARG A 186 15.41 6.31 -17.27
N SER A 187 14.97 7.52 -16.95
CA SER A 187 15.72 8.75 -17.25
C SER A 187 16.97 8.90 -16.38
N HIS A 188 17.00 8.23 -15.20
CA HIS A 188 18.08 8.31 -14.21
C HIS A 188 18.41 6.90 -13.68
N PRO A 189 19.01 6.01 -14.53
CA PRO A 189 19.28 4.61 -14.17
C PRO A 189 20.26 4.47 -12.99
N GLU A 190 21.15 5.45 -12.79
CA GLU A 190 22.11 5.50 -11.69
C GLU A 190 21.43 5.47 -10.31
N LEU A 191 20.18 5.94 -10.18
CA LEU A 191 19.41 5.87 -8.95
C LEU A 191 19.22 4.43 -8.47
N THR A 192 19.08 3.48 -9.38
CA THR A 192 18.94 2.06 -9.06
C THR A 192 20.22 1.27 -9.21
N GLU A 193 21.01 1.53 -10.26
CA GLU A 193 22.26 0.81 -10.51
C GLU A 193 23.30 1.03 -9.39
N ILE A 194 23.31 2.23 -8.83
CA ILE A 194 24.17 2.62 -7.70
C ILE A 194 23.35 2.67 -6.42
N GLY A 195 22.30 3.51 -6.37
CA GLY A 195 21.49 3.79 -5.19
C GLY A 195 20.61 2.61 -4.75
N GLY A 196 20.37 1.62 -5.61
CA GLY A 196 19.67 0.37 -5.24
C GLY A 196 20.47 -0.51 -4.27
N PHE A 197 21.77 -0.23 -4.08
CA PHE A 197 22.69 -1.06 -3.32
C PHE A 197 23.45 -0.25 -2.27
N ARG A 198 23.81 -0.90 -1.17
CA ARG A 198 24.58 -0.34 -0.07
C ARG A 198 25.64 -1.32 0.46
N GLY A 199 26.64 -0.82 1.19
CA GLY A 199 27.74 -1.61 1.73
C GLY A 199 28.78 -2.03 0.69
N GLY A 200 29.82 -2.69 1.14
CA GLY A 200 30.96 -3.06 0.30
C GLY A 200 31.61 -1.83 -0.35
N ASP A 201 31.71 -1.84 -1.66
CA ASP A 201 32.25 -0.77 -2.50
C ASP A 201 31.20 0.30 -2.91
N SER A 202 29.96 0.15 -2.50
CA SER A 202 28.91 1.13 -2.81
C SER A 202 29.19 2.48 -2.15
N PRO A 203 28.92 3.62 -2.84
CA PRO A 203 28.99 4.95 -2.24
C PRO A 203 27.92 5.12 -1.15
N VAL A 204 26.84 4.33 -1.17
CA VAL A 204 25.79 4.34 -0.15
C VAL A 204 26.26 3.51 1.06
N ARG A 205 26.51 4.21 2.17
CA ARG A 205 26.97 3.56 3.40
C ARG A 205 25.75 3.13 4.23
N PRO A 206 25.69 1.86 4.71
CA PRO A 206 24.61 1.43 5.58
C PRO A 206 24.72 2.08 6.96
N VAL A 207 23.59 2.49 7.55
CA VAL A 207 23.46 2.85 8.96
C VAL A 207 23.26 1.57 9.76
N TYR A 208 22.43 0.67 9.22
CA TYR A 208 22.13 -0.63 9.80
C TYR A 208 22.59 -1.75 8.87
N GLY A 209 23.08 -2.84 9.46
CA GLY A 209 23.46 -4.03 8.73
C GLY A 209 24.97 -4.16 8.46
N LYS A 210 25.34 -4.86 7.40
CA LYS A 210 26.74 -5.20 7.10
C LYS A 210 27.40 -4.13 6.23
N TRP A 211 28.60 -3.76 6.61
CA TRP A 211 29.39 -2.76 5.89
C TRP A 211 30.28 -3.35 4.81
N ASP A 212 30.72 -4.59 4.99
CA ASP A 212 31.70 -5.32 4.19
C ASP A 212 31.08 -6.05 2.99
N GLU A 213 29.77 -6.26 3.00
CA GLU A 213 29.04 -6.90 1.92
C GLU A 213 28.17 -5.89 1.17
N LYS A 214 28.22 -5.92 -0.16
CA LYS A 214 27.25 -5.17 -0.99
C LYS A 214 25.93 -5.92 -1.04
N TYR A 215 24.85 -5.24 -0.67
CA TYR A 215 23.51 -5.81 -0.70
C TYR A 215 22.47 -4.73 -1.05
N GLY A 216 21.33 -5.17 -1.52
CA GLY A 216 20.24 -4.30 -1.93
C GLY A 216 19.37 -4.93 -3.00
N GLY A 217 18.69 -4.09 -3.75
CA GLY A 217 17.81 -4.46 -4.84
C GLY A 217 16.78 -3.36 -5.09
N PHE A 218 16.10 -3.46 -6.20
CA PHE A 218 15.06 -2.53 -6.62
C PHE A 218 14.03 -3.26 -7.48
N TYR A 219 12.90 -2.63 -7.74
CA TYR A 219 11.91 -3.07 -8.71
C TYR A 219 12.16 -2.39 -10.06
N THR A 220 12.21 -3.17 -11.12
CA THR A 220 12.01 -2.62 -12.46
C THR A 220 10.59 -2.09 -12.60
N GLN A 221 10.36 -1.15 -13.52
CA GLN A 221 9.01 -0.66 -13.79
C GLN A 221 8.07 -1.79 -14.25
N ASP A 222 8.59 -2.80 -14.96
CA ASP A 222 7.77 -3.93 -15.43
C ASP A 222 7.36 -4.86 -14.29
N GLU A 223 8.25 -5.12 -13.33
CA GLU A 223 7.93 -5.84 -12.09
C GLU A 223 6.89 -5.06 -11.27
N MET A 224 7.07 -3.74 -11.15
CA MET A 224 6.12 -2.89 -10.44
C MET A 224 4.75 -2.86 -11.12
N ARG A 225 4.67 -2.78 -12.46
CA ARG A 225 3.40 -2.94 -13.20
C ARG A 225 2.75 -4.30 -12.92
N GLY A 226 3.55 -5.36 -12.83
CA GLY A 226 3.08 -6.68 -12.43
C GLY A 226 2.50 -6.70 -11.03
N LEU A 227 3.16 -6.02 -10.09
CA LEU A 227 2.73 -5.90 -8.70
C LEU A 227 1.44 -5.07 -8.56
N ILE A 228 1.34 -3.95 -9.28
CA ILE A 228 0.15 -3.10 -9.34
C ILE A 228 -1.06 -3.90 -9.84
N ARG A 229 -0.92 -4.65 -10.93
CA ARG A 229 -2.01 -5.52 -11.43
C ARG A 229 -2.39 -6.60 -10.41
N TYR A 230 -1.41 -7.21 -9.74
CA TYR A 230 -1.64 -8.22 -8.71
C TYR A 230 -2.43 -7.66 -7.51
N ALA A 231 -2.09 -6.45 -7.07
CA ALA A 231 -2.77 -5.74 -6.01
C ALA A 231 -4.20 -5.31 -6.43
N ALA A 232 -4.36 -4.79 -7.64
CA ALA A 232 -5.65 -4.31 -8.15
C ALA A 232 -6.71 -5.43 -8.20
N VAL A 233 -6.35 -6.66 -8.60
CA VAL A 233 -7.26 -7.83 -8.54
C VAL A 233 -7.74 -8.08 -7.12
N ARG A 234 -6.93 -7.73 -6.11
CA ARG A 234 -7.22 -7.91 -4.67
C ARG A 234 -7.82 -6.67 -4.00
N ASN A 235 -8.34 -5.75 -4.80
CA ASN A 235 -8.89 -4.47 -4.34
C ASN A 235 -7.90 -3.65 -3.50
N ILE A 236 -6.60 -3.74 -3.81
CA ILE A 236 -5.55 -2.95 -3.15
C ILE A 236 -4.95 -1.97 -4.15
N GLU A 237 -5.00 -0.69 -3.82
CA GLU A 237 -4.28 0.36 -4.52
C GLU A 237 -2.89 0.53 -3.89
N ILE A 238 -1.86 0.60 -4.75
CA ILE A 238 -0.50 0.90 -4.31
C ILE A 238 -0.27 2.40 -4.42
N ILE A 239 0.09 3.03 -3.30
CA ILE A 239 0.49 4.43 -3.20
C ILE A 239 2.01 4.46 -3.05
N PRO A 240 2.77 4.94 -4.05
CA PRO A 240 4.22 5.02 -3.94
C PRO A 240 4.65 6.20 -3.10
N GLU A 241 5.78 6.06 -2.41
CA GLU A 241 6.47 7.14 -1.72
C GLU A 241 7.89 7.29 -2.24
N ILE A 242 8.27 8.52 -2.53
CA ILE A 242 9.64 9.00 -2.63
C ILE A 242 9.81 10.03 -1.52
N ASP A 243 10.62 9.70 -0.54
CA ASP A 243 10.77 10.49 0.67
C ASP A 243 11.67 11.70 0.42
N LEU A 244 11.12 12.89 0.64
CA LEU A 244 11.68 14.21 0.30
C LEU A 244 11.23 15.25 1.35
N PRO A 245 11.97 16.33 1.56
CA PRO A 245 13.35 16.58 1.14
C PRO A 245 14.37 15.94 2.09
N GLY A 246 13.93 15.37 3.22
CA GLY A 246 14.71 14.55 4.13
C GLY A 246 15.01 13.19 3.54
N HIS A 247 15.50 12.26 4.35
CA HIS A 247 15.73 10.84 4.00
C HIS A 247 16.35 10.61 2.62
N SER A 248 17.19 11.56 2.18
CA SER A 248 17.71 11.63 0.82
C SER A 248 19.22 11.37 0.74
N ARG A 249 19.82 10.76 1.77
CA ARG A 249 21.25 10.44 1.81
C ARG A 249 21.66 9.49 0.68
N ASN A 250 20.80 8.56 0.33
CA ASN A 250 21.01 7.63 -0.77
C ASN A 250 21.20 8.41 -2.08
N ILE A 251 20.18 9.19 -2.46
CA ILE A 251 20.23 9.97 -3.70
C ILE A 251 21.36 11.00 -3.68
N ALA A 252 21.62 11.62 -2.51
CA ALA A 252 22.74 12.55 -2.36
C ALA A 252 24.12 11.87 -2.47
N SER A 253 24.21 10.54 -2.33
CA SER A 253 25.43 9.78 -2.59
C SER A 253 25.62 9.49 -4.09
N VAL A 254 24.52 9.46 -4.85
CA VAL A 254 24.52 9.28 -6.32
C VAL A 254 24.59 10.64 -7.02
N HIS A 255 23.85 11.62 -6.54
CA HIS A 255 23.73 13.01 -7.02
C HIS A 255 24.18 14.00 -5.94
N PRO A 256 25.49 14.14 -5.67
CA PRO A 256 25.97 15.03 -4.60
C PRO A 256 25.61 16.50 -4.83
N GLU A 257 25.29 16.89 -6.06
CA GLU A 257 24.85 18.24 -6.44
C GLU A 257 23.50 18.64 -5.85
N ILE A 258 22.68 17.72 -5.39
CA ILE A 258 21.41 18.08 -4.76
C ILE A 258 21.59 18.77 -3.41
N ARG A 259 22.75 18.58 -2.79
CA ARG A 259 23.05 19.06 -1.43
C ARG A 259 23.20 20.56 -1.33
N CYS A 260 23.00 21.05 -0.13
CA CYS A 260 23.34 22.42 0.24
C CYS A 260 24.84 22.71 0.08
N ASN A 261 25.16 23.92 -0.39
CA ASN A 261 26.53 24.35 -0.70
C ASN A 261 27.22 24.92 0.53
N TYR A 262 27.69 24.05 1.42
CA TYR A 262 28.62 24.40 2.50
C TYR A 262 29.50 23.21 2.87
N PRO A 263 30.72 23.42 3.41
CA PRO A 263 31.60 22.33 3.85
C PRO A 263 30.93 21.50 4.94
N PRO A 264 31.06 20.16 4.95
CA PRO A 264 30.66 19.34 6.09
C PRO A 264 31.55 19.66 7.30
N ASP A 265 30.96 19.81 8.47
CA ASP A 265 31.75 20.08 9.69
C ASP A 265 32.56 18.89 10.13
N THR A 266 31.90 17.74 10.20
CA THR A 266 32.48 16.46 10.52
C THR A 266 31.57 15.38 9.94
N LEU A 267 32.15 14.39 9.28
CA LEU A 267 31.46 13.12 9.07
C LEU A 267 31.31 12.48 10.44
N SER A 268 30.16 11.87 10.74
CA SER A 268 30.02 11.01 11.90
C SER A 268 31.05 9.87 11.85
N THR A 269 31.31 9.23 12.98
CA THR A 269 32.29 8.12 13.08
C THR A 269 31.95 6.95 12.16
N ASN A 270 30.68 6.84 11.73
CA ASN A 270 30.18 5.86 10.76
C ASN A 270 30.16 6.40 9.32
N GLY A 271 30.72 7.58 9.04
CA GLY A 271 30.73 8.19 7.70
C GLY A 271 29.40 8.81 7.27
N TYR A 272 28.47 9.00 8.19
CA TYR A 272 27.18 9.64 7.90
C TYR A 272 27.40 11.12 7.55
N ASP A 273 26.88 11.54 6.39
CA ASP A 273 26.84 12.94 5.97
C ASP A 273 25.42 13.50 6.24
N TYR A 274 25.32 14.36 7.25
CA TYR A 274 24.05 14.97 7.63
C TYR A 274 23.51 15.96 6.60
N ARG A 275 24.23 16.23 5.50
CA ARG A 275 23.73 17.03 4.37
C ARG A 275 22.94 16.17 3.39
N SER A 276 21.94 15.46 3.89
CA SER A 276 21.13 14.54 3.09
C SER A 276 19.85 15.16 2.53
N ALA A 277 19.44 16.33 3.04
CA ALA A 277 18.27 17.02 2.50
C ALA A 277 18.59 17.80 1.22
N TRP A 278 17.59 17.90 0.34
CA TRP A 278 17.68 18.66 -0.89
C TRP A 278 17.87 20.16 -0.61
N CYS A 279 18.76 20.80 -1.36
CA CYS A 279 18.91 22.25 -1.32
C CYS A 279 17.70 22.93 -2.00
N VAL A 280 16.84 23.59 -1.20
CA VAL A 280 15.61 24.22 -1.67
C VAL A 280 15.88 25.40 -2.63
N ALA A 281 17.02 26.06 -2.49
CA ALA A 281 17.39 27.22 -3.33
C ALA A 281 17.91 26.83 -4.71
N ARG A 282 18.14 25.55 -4.99
CA ARG A 282 18.73 25.10 -6.25
C ARG A 282 17.66 24.68 -7.26
N GLU A 283 17.46 25.46 -8.31
CA GLU A 283 16.41 25.21 -9.31
C GLU A 283 16.63 23.91 -10.09
N GLU A 284 17.88 23.50 -10.33
CA GLU A 284 18.22 22.26 -11.02
C GLU A 284 17.69 21.01 -10.30
N ASN A 285 17.56 21.07 -8.96
CA ASN A 285 16.98 20.00 -8.17
C ASN A 285 15.52 19.71 -8.56
N TYR A 286 14.78 20.75 -8.88
CA TYR A 286 13.37 20.58 -9.27
C TYR A 286 13.21 20.01 -10.68
N ALA A 287 14.19 20.18 -11.56
CA ALA A 287 14.20 19.51 -12.87
C ALA A 287 14.40 18.00 -12.70
N LEU A 288 15.38 17.58 -11.89
CA LEU A 288 15.60 16.17 -11.56
C LEU A 288 14.37 15.54 -10.88
N LEU A 289 13.76 16.25 -9.93
CA LEU A 289 12.53 15.80 -9.26
C LEU A 289 11.34 15.70 -10.22
N ALA A 290 11.24 16.61 -11.20
CA ALA A 290 10.18 16.56 -12.21
C ALA A 290 10.31 15.31 -13.11
N ASP A 291 11.53 14.93 -13.50
CA ASP A 291 11.78 13.71 -14.26
C ASP A 291 11.39 12.46 -13.44
N ILE A 292 11.86 12.37 -12.19
CA ILE A 292 11.57 11.26 -11.28
C ILE A 292 10.07 11.12 -11.04
N LEU A 293 9.42 12.19 -10.58
CA LEU A 293 7.99 12.17 -10.25
C LEU A 293 7.13 12.00 -11.50
N GLY A 294 7.54 12.51 -12.64
CA GLY A 294 6.86 12.32 -13.93
C GLY A 294 6.77 10.85 -14.34
N GLU A 295 7.88 10.11 -14.20
CA GLU A 295 7.87 8.65 -14.46
C GLU A 295 6.98 7.90 -13.46
N LEU A 296 7.04 8.24 -12.18
CA LEU A 296 6.18 7.63 -11.15
C LEU A 296 4.70 7.90 -11.40
N CYS A 297 4.33 9.12 -11.77
CA CYS A 297 2.96 9.49 -12.10
C CYS A 297 2.40 8.65 -13.26
N THR A 298 3.26 8.30 -14.23
CA THR A 298 2.89 7.43 -15.36
C THR A 298 2.80 5.96 -14.96
N LEU A 299 3.66 5.52 -14.03
CA LEU A 299 3.74 4.12 -13.61
C LEU A 299 2.59 3.74 -12.66
N PHE A 300 2.25 4.61 -11.70
CA PHE A 300 1.26 4.32 -10.67
C PHE A 300 -0.10 4.93 -10.99
N PRO A 301 -1.18 4.11 -11.00
CA PRO A 301 -2.54 4.61 -11.23
C PRO A 301 -3.10 5.39 -10.04
N SER A 302 -2.47 5.33 -8.87
CA SER A 302 -2.89 6.05 -7.66
C SER A 302 -3.08 7.54 -7.93
N GLU A 303 -4.15 8.11 -7.39
CA GLU A 303 -4.41 9.56 -7.42
C GLU A 303 -3.33 10.34 -6.64
N TYR A 304 -2.79 9.71 -5.59
CA TYR A 304 -1.80 10.30 -4.70
C TYR A 304 -0.42 9.67 -4.89
N ILE A 305 0.61 10.53 -4.89
CA ILE A 305 2.01 10.16 -4.75
C ILE A 305 2.49 10.74 -3.42
N HIS A 306 3.05 9.91 -2.55
CA HIS A 306 3.58 10.37 -1.27
C HIS A 306 4.99 10.91 -1.47
N VAL A 307 5.25 12.10 -0.95
CA VAL A 307 6.51 12.83 -1.13
C VAL A 307 7.23 13.13 0.19
N GLY A 308 6.95 12.33 1.23
CA GLY A 308 7.64 12.41 2.51
C GLY A 308 7.29 13.64 3.34
N GLY A 309 8.29 14.36 3.78
CA GLY A 309 8.17 15.59 4.57
C GLY A 309 8.34 15.36 6.07
N ASP A 310 8.99 14.25 6.45
CA ASP A 310 9.30 13.94 7.83
C ASP A 310 10.79 14.16 8.14
N GLU A 311 11.07 14.37 9.41
CA GLU A 311 12.40 14.38 10.03
C GLU A 311 13.46 15.25 9.32
N VAL A 312 13.05 16.35 8.67
CA VAL A 312 13.97 17.21 7.91
C VAL A 312 14.91 17.96 8.84
N ASP A 313 16.22 17.73 8.68
CA ASP A 313 17.23 18.50 9.43
C ASP A 313 17.39 19.93 8.90
N MET A 314 16.68 20.85 9.52
CA MET A 314 16.72 22.30 9.18
C MET A 314 18.10 22.96 9.34
N THR A 315 19.05 22.30 10.01
CA THR A 315 20.40 22.81 10.22
C THR A 315 21.12 23.03 8.88
N GLN A 316 20.85 22.18 7.89
CA GLN A 316 21.43 22.29 6.56
C GLN A 316 21.05 23.61 5.88
N TRP A 317 19.77 23.96 5.90
CA TRP A 317 19.26 25.17 5.28
C TRP A 317 19.66 26.43 6.04
N LYS A 318 19.74 26.35 7.39
CA LYS A 318 20.25 27.45 8.23
C LYS A 318 21.70 27.82 7.90
N ARG A 319 22.49 26.85 7.44
CA ARG A 319 23.92 27.03 7.14
C ARG A 319 24.20 27.28 5.66
N CYS A 320 23.28 26.94 4.79
CA CYS A 320 23.43 27.08 3.34
C CYS A 320 23.30 28.56 2.91
N PRO A 321 24.33 29.16 2.30
CA PRO A 321 24.26 30.56 1.86
C PRO A 321 23.14 30.83 0.87
N ASP A 322 22.87 29.87 -0.05
CA ASP A 322 21.86 29.95 -1.09
C ASP A 322 20.45 29.89 -0.48
N CYS A 323 20.20 28.97 0.44
CA CYS A 323 18.92 28.89 1.18
C CYS A 323 18.69 30.15 2.01
N GLN A 324 19.72 30.68 2.68
CA GLN A 324 19.62 31.92 3.44
C GLN A 324 19.37 33.13 2.53
N ALA A 325 19.94 33.17 1.31
CA ALA A 325 19.66 34.21 0.34
C ALA A 325 18.20 34.13 -0.14
N LEU A 326 17.70 32.93 -0.44
CA LEU A 326 16.32 32.71 -0.82
C LEU A 326 15.34 33.13 0.29
N MET A 327 15.63 32.80 1.55
CA MET A 327 14.81 33.22 2.70
C MET A 327 14.72 34.76 2.77
N ARG A 328 15.86 35.46 2.68
CA ARG A 328 15.88 36.93 2.68
C ARG A 328 15.09 37.49 1.52
N GLN A 329 15.27 36.96 0.31
CA GLN A 329 14.56 37.40 -0.89
C GLN A 329 13.04 37.29 -0.76
N ARG A 330 12.57 36.21 -0.11
CA ARG A 330 11.16 35.91 0.07
C ARG A 330 10.57 36.42 1.38
N GLY A 331 11.36 37.06 2.24
CA GLY A 331 10.92 37.54 3.55
C GLY A 331 10.56 36.42 4.53
N MET A 332 11.17 35.23 4.39
CA MET A 332 10.96 34.10 5.26
C MET A 332 11.73 34.27 6.57
N ALA A 333 11.06 34.04 7.70
CA ALA A 333 11.65 34.19 9.04
C ALA A 333 12.05 32.83 9.65
N ASP A 334 11.43 31.74 9.20
CA ASP A 334 11.63 30.39 9.72
C ASP A 334 12.03 29.42 8.59
N PRO A 335 13.05 28.57 8.79
CA PRO A 335 13.43 27.53 7.83
C PRO A 335 12.32 26.55 7.45
N HIS A 336 11.30 26.34 8.30
CA HIS A 336 10.11 25.55 7.93
C HIS A 336 9.38 26.12 6.71
N GLN A 337 9.46 27.43 6.47
CA GLN A 337 8.91 28.05 5.26
C GLN A 337 9.67 27.65 3.97
N LEU A 338 10.91 27.16 4.08
CA LEU A 338 11.61 26.52 2.95
C LEU A 338 11.05 25.14 2.67
N GLU A 339 10.66 24.40 3.69
CA GLU A 339 9.99 23.12 3.52
C GLU A 339 8.62 23.30 2.87
N ASP A 340 7.83 24.27 3.32
CA ASP A 340 6.57 24.62 2.65
C ASP A 340 6.78 24.94 1.17
N LEU A 341 7.79 25.77 0.86
CA LEU A 341 8.12 26.08 -0.53
C LEU A 341 8.50 24.84 -1.33
N PHE A 342 9.29 23.93 -0.74
CA PHE A 342 9.66 22.67 -1.37
C PHE A 342 8.41 21.81 -1.65
N MET A 343 7.53 21.65 -0.66
CA MET A 343 6.30 20.87 -0.80
C MET A 343 5.32 21.50 -1.80
N GLN A 344 5.21 22.83 -1.86
CA GLN A 344 4.43 23.51 -2.90
C GLN A 344 5.00 23.22 -4.31
N ARG A 345 6.32 23.15 -4.46
CA ARG A 345 6.97 22.79 -5.72
C ARG A 345 6.68 21.33 -6.09
N MET A 346 6.70 20.41 -5.11
CA MET A 346 6.30 19.00 -5.32
C MET A 346 4.83 18.91 -5.74
N ALA A 347 3.94 19.63 -5.07
CA ALA A 347 2.52 19.69 -5.44
C ALA A 347 2.32 20.22 -6.87
N ALA A 348 3.08 21.22 -7.28
CA ALA A 348 3.01 21.77 -8.64
C ALA A 348 3.48 20.75 -9.70
N ILE A 349 4.58 20.01 -9.43
CA ILE A 349 5.10 18.97 -10.32
C ILE A 349 4.06 17.83 -10.45
N LEU A 350 3.51 17.37 -9.33
CA LEU A 350 2.49 16.31 -9.32
C LEU A 350 1.21 16.77 -10.00
N GLY A 351 0.74 17.99 -9.73
CA GLY A 351 -0.44 18.59 -10.35
C GLY A 351 -0.33 18.70 -11.86
N ALA A 352 0.85 19.07 -12.39
CA ALA A 352 1.13 19.07 -13.83
C ALA A 352 1.01 17.68 -14.48
N ASN A 353 1.15 16.60 -13.69
CA ASN A 353 0.98 15.20 -14.09
C ASN A 353 -0.39 14.61 -13.69
N GLY A 354 -1.35 15.45 -13.25
CA GLY A 354 -2.70 15.02 -12.86
C GLY A 354 -2.75 14.21 -11.55
N LYS A 355 -1.74 14.37 -10.69
CA LYS A 355 -1.65 13.71 -9.39
C LYS A 355 -1.70 14.71 -8.24
N ARG A 356 -1.92 14.20 -7.03
CA ARG A 356 -1.99 14.96 -5.80
C ARG A 356 -0.88 14.53 -4.83
N PRO A 357 -0.34 15.44 -4.03
CA PRO A 357 0.63 15.06 -3.02
C PRO A 357 -0.02 14.35 -1.82
N ALA A 358 0.67 13.35 -1.28
CA ALA A 358 0.49 12.89 0.07
C ALA A 358 1.78 13.16 0.84
N VAL A 359 1.68 13.49 2.13
CA VAL A 359 2.82 13.90 2.96
C VAL A 359 2.66 13.41 4.40
N TRP A 360 3.75 13.35 5.14
CA TRP A 360 3.72 13.16 6.59
C TRP A 360 3.25 14.44 7.30
N ASN A 361 2.74 14.30 8.52
CA ASN A 361 2.18 15.43 9.28
C ASN A 361 3.19 16.54 9.61
N GLU A 362 4.48 16.28 9.55
CA GLU A 362 5.53 17.26 9.80
C GLU A 362 5.59 18.32 8.70
N ALA A 363 5.36 17.92 7.46
CA ALA A 363 5.34 18.82 6.30
C ALA A 363 4.24 19.89 6.34
N VAL A 364 3.33 19.86 7.30
CA VAL A 364 2.25 20.86 7.47
C VAL A 364 2.44 21.75 8.69
N ALA A 365 3.64 21.81 9.24
CA ALA A 365 3.94 22.57 10.47
C ALA A 365 3.53 24.04 10.41
N THR A 366 3.58 24.71 9.23
CA THR A 366 3.15 26.09 9.05
C THR A 366 1.72 26.21 8.49
N GLY A 367 1.10 25.11 8.07
CA GLY A 367 -0.27 25.07 7.54
C GLY A 367 -0.42 25.54 6.09
N ASP A 368 0.67 25.74 5.35
CA ASP A 368 0.66 26.30 3.98
C ASP A 368 0.82 25.23 2.89
N LEU A 369 0.16 24.10 3.05
CA LEU A 369 0.13 23.02 2.07
C LEU A 369 -1.02 23.20 1.07
N ALA A 370 -0.90 22.64 -0.14
CA ALA A 370 -1.98 22.63 -1.12
C ALA A 370 -3.24 21.97 -0.55
N HIS A 371 -4.41 22.63 -0.68
CA HIS A 371 -5.69 22.22 -0.06
C HIS A 371 -6.20 20.82 -0.44
N ASP A 372 -5.66 20.22 -1.48
CA ASP A 372 -6.01 18.88 -1.96
C ASP A 372 -4.98 17.81 -1.60
N SER A 373 -4.01 18.15 -0.74
CA SER A 373 -3.02 17.23 -0.21
C SER A 373 -3.64 16.25 0.77
N ARG A 374 -3.07 15.05 0.85
CA ARG A 374 -3.41 14.07 1.89
C ARG A 374 -2.31 14.06 2.94
N VAL A 375 -2.68 14.23 4.20
CA VAL A 375 -1.73 14.20 5.31
C VAL A 375 -1.84 12.88 6.06
N TYR A 376 -0.69 12.28 6.37
CA TYR A 376 -0.57 11.06 7.15
C TYR A 376 0.01 11.38 8.53
N GLY A 377 -0.80 11.22 9.57
CA GLY A 377 -0.34 11.41 10.95
C GLY A 377 0.31 10.13 11.49
N TRP A 378 1.51 10.23 12.07
CA TRP A 378 2.21 9.08 12.64
C TRP A 378 2.79 9.36 14.02
N GLN A 379 3.18 10.59 14.34
CA GLN A 379 3.89 10.92 15.57
C GLN A 379 3.04 10.77 16.83
N SER A 380 1.75 11.08 16.76
CA SER A 380 0.84 11.02 17.90
C SER A 380 -0.62 11.04 17.46
N VAL A 381 -1.53 10.67 18.37
CA VAL A 381 -2.98 10.83 18.17
C VAL A 381 -3.33 12.30 17.88
N LYS A 382 -2.66 13.24 18.55
CA LYS A 382 -2.88 14.68 18.31
C LYS A 382 -2.48 15.04 16.88
N ALA A 383 -1.30 14.62 16.41
CA ALA A 383 -0.85 14.85 15.04
C ALA A 383 -1.84 14.28 14.01
N CYS A 384 -2.43 13.09 14.29
CA CYS A 384 -3.47 12.52 13.43
C CYS A 384 -4.80 13.28 13.44
N LEU A 385 -5.10 14.05 14.47
CA LEU A 385 -6.32 14.86 14.57
C LEU A 385 -6.12 16.26 13.99
N ASP A 386 -4.88 16.76 14.00
CA ASP A 386 -4.50 18.07 13.46
C ASP A 386 -4.27 18.00 11.93
N ALA A 387 -3.93 16.80 11.41
CA ALA A 387 -3.76 16.51 9.99
C ALA A 387 -5.11 16.33 9.25
#